data_d3d05714100e66262962c49b0bf1d8ac
#
_entry.id   d3d05714100e66262962c49b0bf1d8ac
#
_cell.length_a   1.000
_cell.length_b   1.000
_cell.length_c   1.000
_cell.angle_alpha   90.00
_cell.angle_beta   90.00
_cell.angle_gamma   90.00
#
_symmetry.space_group_name_H-M   'P 1'
#
loop_
_entity.id
_entity.type
_entity.pdbx_description
1 polymer ?
#
loop_
_entity_poly.entity_id
_entity_poly.type
_entity_poly.pdbx_seq_one_letter_code
_entity_poly.pdbx_strand_id
1 'polypeptide(L)'
;MSKKLRQGSLCVHAGYKAKNGEPIELPIIQSTTFKYDDSDEMAKLFDLEKEGYFYTRLQNPTNDAVAAKIAALEGGVGAVLTSSGQAANFYAIFNICQAGDHFITSNEIYGGTYNLFGVTLKKLGIDCTFISQEASDEEIQAAFRPNTKAVFGETISNPGCAVFDIERFAKIAHSNGVPLIVDNTFATPVNCRPFEWGADIVTHSTTKYMDGMATQVGGVVVDSGNFDWLAHAEKFPGLCTPDESYHGLTYVKAFGKMGYTTKLVAQLMRDLGSIPAPQNSFLLNLGLQTLHLRVAQHCKNAQKVAEFLHDNPKVAWVHYCGLKDDAYYDLGQKYLPNGSCGVIAFGLKGTRETAIKWMDSLQMINIVTHVADARSCVLHPASHTHRQLSDEQLRQAGIAPDLIRLSVGIEDVEDILDDIRQALEKV
;
A
#
# COMPACT_ATOMS: atom_id res chain seq x y z
N MET A 1 10.08 -29.88 -11.36
CA MET A 1 9.92 -28.54 -10.78
C MET A 1 8.91 -27.77 -11.63
N SER A 2 7.79 -27.30 -11.10
CA SER A 2 6.86 -26.45 -11.84
C SER A 2 7.58 -25.12 -12.16
N LYS A 3 7.52 -24.69 -13.40
CA LYS A 3 8.14 -23.43 -13.85
C LYS A 3 7.49 -22.26 -13.10
N LYS A 4 8.28 -21.47 -12.36
CA LYS A 4 7.78 -20.26 -11.68
C LYS A 4 7.20 -19.30 -12.72
N LEU A 5 5.94 -18.91 -12.57
CA LEU A 5 5.27 -17.97 -13.47
C LEU A 5 5.88 -16.57 -13.34
N ARG A 6 5.90 -15.82 -14.44
CA ARG A 6 6.28 -14.42 -14.48
C ARG A 6 5.10 -13.53 -14.07
N GLN A 7 5.37 -12.28 -13.74
CA GLN A 7 4.42 -11.31 -13.20
C GLN A 7 3.10 -11.22 -13.98
N GLY A 8 3.15 -11.02 -15.31
CA GLY A 8 1.94 -10.95 -16.13
C GLY A 8 1.10 -12.23 -16.08
N SER A 9 1.74 -13.42 -16.02
CA SER A 9 1.04 -14.69 -15.85
C SER A 9 0.46 -14.84 -14.45
N LEU A 10 1.15 -14.34 -13.41
CA LEU A 10 0.63 -14.33 -12.04
C LEU A 10 -0.61 -13.44 -11.92
N CYS A 11 -0.66 -12.28 -12.58
CA CYS A 11 -1.84 -11.42 -12.64
C CYS A 11 -3.10 -12.20 -13.07
N VAL A 12 -2.96 -13.07 -14.06
CA VAL A 12 -4.09 -13.82 -14.63
C VAL A 12 -4.37 -15.11 -13.85
N HIS A 13 -3.35 -15.88 -13.50
CA HIS A 13 -3.50 -17.28 -13.08
C HIS A 13 -3.31 -17.56 -11.60
N ALA A 14 -2.75 -16.62 -10.81
CA ALA A 14 -2.54 -16.87 -9.38
C ALA A 14 -3.85 -16.77 -8.58
N GLY A 15 -3.88 -17.42 -7.41
CA GLY A 15 -4.95 -17.36 -6.41
C GLY A 15 -6.07 -18.36 -6.64
N TYR A 16 -6.76 -18.32 -7.77
CA TYR A 16 -7.84 -19.24 -8.09
C TYR A 16 -7.41 -20.26 -9.16
N LYS A 17 -7.75 -21.52 -8.93
CA LYS A 17 -7.53 -22.61 -9.89
C LYS A 17 -8.79 -23.44 -10.02
N ALA A 18 -9.52 -23.25 -11.11
CA ALA A 18 -10.70 -24.03 -11.43
C ALA A 18 -10.38 -25.53 -11.57
N LYS A 19 -11.20 -26.37 -10.98
CA LYS A 19 -11.19 -27.82 -11.18
C LYS A 19 -12.06 -28.20 -12.38
N ASN A 20 -12.06 -29.51 -12.74
CA ASN A 20 -12.86 -29.98 -13.85
C ASN A 20 -14.35 -29.72 -13.60
N GLY A 21 -15.00 -28.97 -14.51
CA GLY A 21 -16.41 -28.59 -14.41
C GLY A 21 -16.72 -27.36 -13.53
N GLU A 22 -15.72 -26.76 -12.92
CA GLU A 22 -15.88 -25.49 -12.18
C GLU A 22 -15.79 -24.26 -13.10
N PRO A 23 -16.37 -23.10 -12.68
CA PRO A 23 -16.23 -21.85 -13.42
C PRO A 23 -14.76 -21.47 -13.63
N ILE A 24 -14.42 -20.99 -14.83
CA ILE A 24 -13.06 -20.53 -15.14
C ILE A 24 -12.72 -19.22 -14.38
N GLU A 25 -13.69 -18.38 -14.17
CA GLU A 25 -13.54 -17.15 -13.37
C GLU A 25 -13.87 -17.44 -11.89
N LEU A 26 -13.22 -16.71 -10.99
CA LEU A 26 -13.39 -16.80 -9.55
C LEU A 26 -14.87 -16.60 -9.16
N PRO A 27 -15.54 -17.56 -8.51
CA PRO A 27 -16.93 -17.40 -8.06
C PRO A 27 -17.05 -16.36 -6.92
N ILE A 28 -18.16 -15.64 -6.89
CA ILE A 28 -18.52 -14.78 -5.74
C ILE A 28 -19.29 -15.64 -4.73
N ILE A 29 -18.66 -15.95 -3.60
CA ILE A 29 -19.27 -16.70 -2.50
C ILE A 29 -19.87 -15.73 -1.49
N GLN A 30 -21.12 -15.35 -1.74
CA GLN A 30 -21.87 -14.40 -0.90
C GLN A 30 -22.62 -15.16 0.20
N SER A 31 -21.89 -15.64 1.21
CA SER A 31 -22.42 -16.34 2.36
C SER A 31 -21.83 -15.79 3.66
N THR A 32 -22.64 -15.67 4.70
CA THR A 32 -22.17 -15.29 6.05
C THR A 32 -21.48 -16.47 6.73
N THR A 33 -22.04 -17.68 6.60
CA THR A 33 -21.62 -18.88 7.31
C THR A 33 -21.54 -20.07 6.35
N PHE A 34 -20.89 -21.14 6.80
CA PHE A 34 -20.69 -22.36 6.03
C PHE A 34 -21.19 -23.55 6.85
N LYS A 35 -21.79 -24.54 6.18
CA LYS A 35 -22.40 -25.73 6.81
C LYS A 35 -21.35 -26.81 7.03
N TYR A 36 -21.44 -27.43 8.18
CA TYR A 36 -20.74 -28.69 8.52
C TYR A 36 -21.75 -29.73 8.98
N ASP A 37 -21.45 -31.00 8.72
CA ASP A 37 -22.29 -32.11 9.12
C ASP A 37 -21.96 -32.64 10.51
N ASP A 38 -20.77 -32.30 11.03
CA ASP A 38 -20.20 -32.83 12.25
C ASP A 38 -19.75 -31.68 13.18
N SER A 39 -20.14 -31.73 14.46
CA SER A 39 -19.76 -30.73 15.45
C SER A 39 -18.26 -30.73 15.75
N ASP A 40 -17.61 -31.90 15.75
CA ASP A 40 -16.17 -32.01 16.01
C ASP A 40 -15.34 -31.38 14.87
N GLU A 41 -15.79 -31.53 13.63
CA GLU A 41 -15.17 -30.88 12.49
C GLU A 41 -15.23 -29.34 12.60
N MET A 42 -16.37 -28.81 13.08
CA MET A 42 -16.49 -27.37 13.32
C MET A 42 -15.61 -26.92 14.49
N ALA A 43 -15.53 -27.68 15.59
CA ALA A 43 -14.70 -27.34 16.74
C ALA A 43 -13.23 -27.18 16.34
N LYS A 44 -12.69 -28.10 15.53
CA LYS A 44 -11.30 -28.05 15.02
C LYS A 44 -10.98 -26.78 14.24
N LEU A 45 -11.98 -26.17 13.57
CA LEU A 45 -11.78 -24.88 12.87
C LEU A 45 -11.62 -23.72 13.87
N PHE A 46 -12.42 -23.71 14.95
CA PHE A 46 -12.31 -22.71 16.01
C PHE A 46 -11.01 -22.83 16.80
N ASP A 47 -10.49 -24.05 16.95
CA ASP A 47 -9.24 -24.34 17.64
C ASP A 47 -8.00 -24.15 16.73
N LEU A 48 -8.20 -23.73 15.47
CA LEU A 48 -7.15 -23.58 14.43
C LEU A 48 -6.38 -24.90 14.13
N GLU A 49 -6.99 -26.05 14.41
CA GLU A 49 -6.44 -27.38 14.13
C GLU A 49 -6.69 -27.83 12.69
N LYS A 50 -7.65 -27.20 12.00
CA LYS A 50 -8.03 -27.50 10.63
C LYS A 50 -8.26 -26.22 9.84
N GLU A 51 -7.84 -26.21 8.58
CA GLU A 51 -8.19 -25.16 7.62
C GLU A 51 -9.64 -25.32 7.13
N GLY A 52 -10.35 -24.20 6.95
CA GLY A 52 -11.70 -24.19 6.41
C GLY A 52 -12.43 -22.88 6.68
N TYR A 53 -13.63 -22.78 6.14
CA TYR A 53 -14.45 -21.58 6.24
C TYR A 53 -15.65 -21.85 7.16
N PHE A 54 -15.87 -21.00 8.15
CA PHE A 54 -17.06 -21.09 9.01
C PHE A 54 -17.80 -19.76 9.13
N TYR A 55 -17.11 -18.65 8.99
CA TYR A 55 -17.73 -17.32 9.07
C TYR A 55 -16.94 -16.30 8.21
N THR A 56 -17.64 -15.62 7.31
CA THR A 56 -17.03 -14.71 6.30
C THR A 56 -16.24 -13.55 6.92
N ARG A 57 -16.56 -13.09 8.13
CA ARG A 57 -15.78 -12.04 8.80
C ARG A 57 -14.32 -12.43 9.01
N LEU A 58 -14.03 -13.70 9.22
CA LEU A 58 -12.66 -14.20 9.34
C LEU A 58 -12.07 -14.53 7.98
N GLN A 59 -12.75 -15.39 7.21
CA GLN A 59 -12.28 -15.87 5.94
C GLN A 59 -13.45 -16.16 4.98
N ASN A 60 -13.19 -15.97 3.68
CA ASN A 60 -14.16 -16.25 2.62
C ASN A 60 -13.38 -16.75 1.38
N PRO A 61 -13.84 -17.81 0.70
CA PRO A 61 -13.12 -18.39 -0.44
C PRO A 61 -12.79 -17.39 -1.55
N THR A 62 -13.69 -16.44 -1.85
CA THR A 62 -13.45 -15.40 -2.85
C THR A 62 -12.35 -14.44 -2.38
N ASN A 63 -12.40 -13.98 -1.13
CA ASN A 63 -11.41 -13.06 -0.57
C ASN A 63 -10.03 -13.72 -0.50
N ASP A 64 -9.97 -14.98 -0.06
CA ASP A 64 -8.70 -15.70 0.11
C ASP A 64 -8.03 -16.01 -1.23
N ALA A 65 -8.80 -16.30 -2.27
CA ALA A 65 -8.26 -16.48 -3.61
C ALA A 65 -7.59 -15.18 -4.13
N VAL A 66 -8.19 -14.03 -3.86
CA VAL A 66 -7.64 -12.73 -4.25
C VAL A 66 -6.43 -12.37 -3.39
N ALA A 67 -6.50 -12.63 -2.08
CA ALA A 67 -5.36 -12.47 -1.17
C ALA A 67 -4.16 -13.31 -1.62
N ALA A 68 -4.38 -14.58 -1.96
CA ALA A 68 -3.34 -15.48 -2.47
C ALA A 68 -2.74 -14.99 -3.81
N LYS A 69 -3.55 -14.38 -4.70
CA LYS A 69 -3.05 -13.74 -5.93
C LYS A 69 -2.10 -12.60 -5.60
N ILE A 70 -2.47 -11.70 -4.69
CA ILE A 70 -1.63 -10.56 -4.31
C ILE A 70 -0.36 -11.04 -3.60
N ALA A 71 -0.45 -12.03 -2.69
CA ALA A 71 0.73 -12.64 -2.08
C ALA A 71 1.70 -13.19 -3.13
N ALA A 72 1.19 -13.89 -4.16
CA ALA A 72 2.02 -14.40 -5.25
C ALA A 72 2.66 -13.28 -6.09
N LEU A 73 1.94 -12.17 -6.32
CA LEU A 73 2.45 -11.01 -7.05
C LEU A 73 3.59 -10.31 -6.30
N GLU A 74 3.44 -10.10 -4.99
CA GLU A 74 4.49 -9.54 -4.14
C GLU A 74 5.63 -10.53 -3.84
N GLY A 75 5.35 -11.83 -3.92
CA GLY A 75 6.29 -12.89 -3.54
C GLY A 75 6.29 -13.21 -2.05
N GLY A 76 5.20 -12.88 -1.35
CA GLY A 76 4.96 -13.19 0.04
C GLY A 76 4.48 -14.63 0.26
N VAL A 77 4.47 -15.05 1.53
CA VAL A 77 3.98 -16.36 1.97
C VAL A 77 2.48 -16.37 2.20
N GLY A 78 1.89 -15.21 2.53
CA GLY A 78 0.47 -15.05 2.79
C GLY A 78 0.02 -13.61 2.72
N ALA A 79 -1.27 -13.39 2.54
CA ALA A 79 -1.88 -12.07 2.55
C ALA A 79 -3.27 -12.10 3.19
N VAL A 80 -3.71 -10.95 3.69
CA VAL A 80 -5.04 -10.75 4.28
C VAL A 80 -5.66 -9.50 3.66
N LEU A 81 -6.81 -9.64 3.00
CA LEU A 81 -7.57 -8.50 2.48
C LEU A 81 -8.26 -7.74 3.62
N THR A 82 -8.31 -6.42 3.48
CA THR A 82 -8.99 -5.51 4.40
C THR A 82 -9.96 -4.60 3.66
N SER A 83 -10.88 -3.98 4.38
CA SER A 83 -11.90 -3.09 3.82
C SER A 83 -11.35 -1.76 3.28
N SER A 84 -10.10 -1.42 3.56
CA SER A 84 -9.42 -0.22 3.06
C SER A 84 -7.91 -0.31 3.26
N GLY A 85 -7.13 0.51 2.54
CA GLY A 85 -5.69 0.66 2.77
C GLY A 85 -5.37 1.15 4.18
N GLN A 86 -6.19 2.03 4.75
CA GLN A 86 -6.03 2.47 6.14
C GLN A 86 -6.24 1.35 7.15
N ALA A 87 -7.18 0.44 6.90
CA ALA A 87 -7.33 -0.76 7.73
C ALA A 87 -6.10 -1.68 7.59
N ALA A 88 -5.51 -1.78 6.39
CA ALA A 88 -4.28 -2.54 6.17
C ALA A 88 -3.11 -1.95 6.97
N ASN A 89 -2.88 -0.64 6.90
CA ASN A 89 -1.82 0.04 7.66
C ASN A 89 -2.06 -0.04 9.17
N PHE A 90 -3.32 0.12 9.62
CA PHE A 90 -3.68 -0.07 11.02
C PHE A 90 -3.38 -1.50 11.49
N TYR A 91 -3.82 -2.51 10.75
CA TYR A 91 -3.60 -3.90 11.14
C TYR A 91 -2.14 -4.32 11.08
N ALA A 92 -1.37 -3.82 10.11
CA ALA A 92 0.05 -4.13 10.01
C ALA A 92 0.82 -3.68 11.27
N ILE A 93 0.50 -2.51 11.80
CA ILE A 93 1.09 -1.99 13.05
C ILE A 93 0.45 -2.66 14.29
N PHE A 94 -0.87 -2.70 14.38
CA PHE A 94 -1.59 -3.15 15.58
C PHE A 94 -1.42 -4.66 15.84
N ASN A 95 -1.05 -5.45 14.81
CA ASN A 95 -0.75 -6.87 14.96
C ASN A 95 0.49 -7.16 15.81
N ILE A 96 1.41 -6.19 15.90
CA ILE A 96 2.70 -6.33 16.59
C ILE A 96 2.94 -5.26 17.66
N CYS A 97 2.11 -4.22 17.71
CA CYS A 97 2.16 -3.16 18.71
C CYS A 97 0.94 -3.22 19.64
N GLN A 98 1.16 -2.88 20.88
CA GLN A 98 0.14 -2.71 21.91
C GLN A 98 0.33 -1.38 22.64
N ALA A 99 -0.55 -1.04 23.60
CA ALA A 99 -0.39 0.16 24.42
C ALA A 99 0.97 0.17 25.13
N GLY A 100 1.68 1.28 25.03
CA GLY A 100 3.04 1.46 25.53
C GLY A 100 4.14 1.16 24.49
N ASP A 101 3.81 0.64 23.33
CA ASP A 101 4.78 0.41 22.25
C ASP A 101 4.99 1.64 21.36
N HIS A 102 6.06 1.60 20.59
CA HIS A 102 6.51 2.66 19.71
C HIS A 102 6.90 2.07 18.33
N PHE A 103 6.78 2.87 17.28
CA PHE A 103 7.36 2.59 15.96
C PHE A 103 7.89 3.85 15.30
N ILE A 104 8.74 3.69 14.30
CA ILE A 104 9.30 4.79 13.50
C ILE A 104 8.62 4.79 12.14
N THR A 105 8.33 5.96 11.60
CA THR A 105 7.75 6.11 10.26
C THR A 105 8.41 7.26 9.51
N SER A 106 8.53 7.12 8.17
CA SER A 106 8.83 8.28 7.34
C SER A 106 7.77 9.37 7.55
N ASN A 107 8.17 10.63 7.52
CA ASN A 107 7.26 11.76 7.50
C ASN A 107 6.64 11.99 6.10
N GLU A 108 7.24 11.43 5.06
CA GLU A 108 6.79 11.49 3.67
C GLU A 108 5.89 10.29 3.36
N ILE A 109 4.68 10.30 3.89
CA ILE A 109 3.65 9.29 3.71
C ILE A 109 2.29 9.94 3.43
N TYR A 110 1.33 9.15 2.98
CA TYR A 110 -0.04 9.61 2.75
C TYR A 110 -0.62 10.31 4.00
N GLY A 111 -1.22 11.49 3.79
CA GLY A 111 -1.73 12.32 4.89
C GLY A 111 -2.74 11.61 5.81
N GLY A 112 -3.55 10.67 5.26
CA GLY A 112 -4.43 9.83 6.07
C GLY A 112 -3.64 8.88 7.00
N THR A 113 -2.55 8.30 6.52
CA THR A 113 -1.66 7.43 7.30
C THR A 113 -0.89 8.24 8.33
N TYR A 114 -0.43 9.45 7.99
CA TYR A 114 0.18 10.39 8.92
C TYR A 114 -0.74 10.68 10.12
N ASN A 115 -2.02 10.99 9.83
CA ASN A 115 -3.03 11.21 10.89
C ASN A 115 -3.35 9.93 11.68
N LEU A 116 -3.45 8.77 11.00
CA LEU A 116 -3.67 7.47 11.66
C LEU A 116 -2.59 7.22 12.71
N PHE A 117 -1.33 7.41 12.35
CA PHE A 117 -0.17 7.13 13.20
C PHE A 117 0.02 8.20 14.29
N GLY A 118 0.00 9.47 13.92
CA GLY A 118 0.28 10.57 14.85
C GLY A 118 -0.86 10.90 15.82
N VAL A 119 -2.11 10.56 15.47
CA VAL A 119 -3.29 10.95 16.26
C VAL A 119 -4.09 9.75 16.71
N THR A 120 -4.48 8.86 15.79
CA THR A 120 -5.44 7.79 16.10
C THR A 120 -4.80 6.67 16.93
N LEU A 121 -3.63 6.15 16.52
CA LEU A 121 -2.90 5.12 17.27
C LEU A 121 -2.44 5.62 18.63
N LYS A 122 -2.14 6.91 18.75
CA LYS A 122 -1.79 7.52 20.02
C LYS A 122 -2.91 7.44 21.06
N LYS A 123 -4.18 7.47 20.62
CA LYS A 123 -5.34 7.23 21.51
C LYS A 123 -5.42 5.78 22.02
N LEU A 124 -4.78 4.85 21.32
CA LEU A 124 -4.65 3.44 21.72
C LEU A 124 -3.37 3.20 22.54
N GLY A 125 -2.62 4.26 22.88
CA GLY A 125 -1.39 4.17 23.63
C GLY A 125 -0.17 3.73 22.82
N ILE A 126 -0.26 3.70 21.48
CA ILE A 126 0.85 3.41 20.58
C ILE A 126 1.44 4.72 20.10
N ASP A 127 2.74 4.94 20.33
CA ASP A 127 3.44 6.16 19.96
C ASP A 127 4.22 5.96 18.65
N CYS A 128 4.48 7.04 17.91
CA CYS A 128 5.34 6.98 16.73
C CYS A 128 6.27 8.20 16.64
N THR A 129 7.45 7.98 16.06
CA THR A 129 8.38 9.04 15.67
C THR A 129 8.38 9.16 14.15
N PHE A 130 8.02 10.36 13.66
CA PHE A 130 8.17 10.72 12.26
C PHE A 130 9.60 11.18 11.99
N ILE A 131 10.23 10.64 10.96
CA ILE A 131 11.60 10.97 10.57
C ILE A 131 11.67 11.24 9.08
N SER A 132 12.52 12.21 8.68
CA SER A 132 12.79 12.41 7.25
C SER A 132 13.48 11.16 6.67
N GLN A 133 13.08 10.72 5.50
CA GLN A 133 13.78 9.63 4.80
C GLN A 133 15.19 10.05 4.35
N GLU A 134 15.50 11.34 4.33
CA GLU A 134 16.83 11.90 4.05
C GLU A 134 17.70 12.07 5.30
N ALA A 135 17.14 11.77 6.50
CA ALA A 135 17.90 11.81 7.75
C ALA A 135 19.12 10.90 7.68
N SER A 136 20.21 11.24 8.37
CA SER A 136 21.39 10.38 8.45
C SER A 136 21.09 9.05 9.17
N ASP A 137 21.93 8.04 8.98
CA ASP A 137 21.75 6.75 9.65
C ASP A 137 21.82 6.91 11.18
N GLU A 138 22.64 7.85 11.67
CA GLU A 138 22.76 8.19 13.09
C GLU A 138 21.47 8.81 13.63
N GLU A 139 20.84 9.69 12.88
CA GLU A 139 19.57 10.32 13.27
C GLU A 139 18.43 9.28 13.28
N ILE A 140 18.37 8.40 12.27
CA ILE A 140 17.40 7.31 12.24
C ILE A 140 17.64 6.36 13.43
N GLN A 141 18.90 6.00 13.69
CA GLN A 141 19.27 5.13 14.80
C GLN A 141 18.91 5.75 16.16
N ALA A 142 19.08 7.05 16.32
CA ALA A 142 18.73 7.78 17.56
C ALA A 142 17.23 7.84 17.84
N ALA A 143 16.38 7.61 16.83
CA ALA A 143 14.93 7.55 16.99
C ALA A 143 14.43 6.22 17.61
N PHE A 144 15.27 5.18 17.63
CA PHE A 144 14.89 3.90 18.23
C PHE A 144 14.83 3.99 19.75
N ARG A 145 13.80 3.36 20.32
CA ARG A 145 13.56 3.22 21.75
C ARG A 145 13.53 1.72 22.10
N PRO A 146 13.71 1.33 23.39
CA PRO A 146 13.61 -0.09 23.78
C PRO A 146 12.29 -0.76 23.38
N ASN A 147 11.20 0.01 23.34
CA ASN A 147 9.85 -0.41 22.99
C ASN A 147 9.51 -0.18 21.48
N THR A 148 10.48 0.12 20.63
CA THR A 148 10.24 0.23 19.18
C THR A 148 10.00 -1.16 18.59
N LYS A 149 8.92 -1.28 17.78
CA LYS A 149 8.42 -2.55 17.21
C LYS A 149 8.49 -2.62 15.69
N ALA A 150 8.58 -1.51 14.99
CA ALA A 150 8.60 -1.48 13.53
C ALA A 150 9.22 -0.19 12.99
N VAL A 151 9.60 -0.25 11.71
CA VAL A 151 9.82 0.92 10.85
C VAL A 151 8.79 0.85 9.72
N PHE A 152 8.21 2.01 9.33
CA PHE A 152 7.22 2.11 8.26
C PHE A 152 7.63 3.17 7.23
N GLY A 153 7.38 2.90 5.93
CA GLY A 153 7.56 3.86 4.84
C GLY A 153 6.65 3.55 3.65
N GLU A 154 6.58 4.45 2.67
CA GLU A 154 5.90 4.25 1.38
C GLU A 154 6.92 4.14 0.27
N THR A 155 6.83 3.13 -0.60
CA THR A 155 7.77 2.96 -1.74
C THR A 155 7.90 4.24 -2.58
N ILE A 156 6.77 4.88 -2.87
CA ILE A 156 6.68 6.21 -3.50
C ILE A 156 5.65 7.01 -2.70
N SER A 157 6.07 8.12 -2.15
CA SER A 157 5.27 8.93 -1.24
C SER A 157 4.11 9.66 -1.93
N ASN A 158 3.03 9.91 -1.18
CA ASN A 158 1.88 10.68 -1.62
C ASN A 158 1.70 11.92 -0.69
N PRO A 159 1.76 13.17 -1.20
CA PRO A 159 1.72 13.53 -2.62
C PRO A 159 3.07 13.85 -3.27
N GLY A 160 4.17 13.83 -2.53
CA GLY A 160 5.47 14.39 -2.94
C GLY A 160 6.23 13.56 -3.98
N CYS A 161 5.86 12.30 -4.22
CA CYS A 161 6.53 11.37 -5.16
C CYS A 161 7.99 11.05 -4.81
N ALA A 162 8.40 11.25 -3.56
CA ALA A 162 9.71 10.84 -3.06
C ALA A 162 9.84 9.30 -3.05
N VAL A 163 11.00 8.77 -3.40
CA VAL A 163 11.26 7.33 -3.41
C VAL A 163 11.99 6.92 -2.13
N PHE A 164 11.45 5.94 -1.43
CA PHE A 164 11.98 5.44 -0.16
C PHE A 164 13.13 4.46 -0.38
N ASP A 165 14.25 4.65 0.31
CA ASP A 165 15.40 3.73 0.25
C ASP A 165 15.15 2.48 1.10
N ILE A 166 14.40 1.53 0.53
CA ILE A 166 13.92 0.32 1.20
C ILE A 166 15.07 -0.47 1.82
N GLU A 167 16.14 -0.72 1.07
CA GLU A 167 17.28 -1.53 1.54
C GLU A 167 18.01 -0.89 2.72
N ARG A 168 18.18 0.44 2.70
CA ARG A 168 18.79 1.20 3.78
C ARG A 168 17.98 1.09 5.06
N PHE A 169 16.67 1.39 4.97
CA PHE A 169 15.78 1.31 6.14
C PHE A 169 15.58 -0.12 6.65
N ALA A 170 15.57 -1.13 5.77
CA ALA A 170 15.53 -2.52 6.16
C ALA A 170 16.77 -2.92 7.00
N LYS A 171 17.97 -2.54 6.56
CA LYS A 171 19.22 -2.80 7.31
C LYS A 171 19.18 -2.17 8.70
N ILE A 172 18.73 -0.92 8.81
CA ILE A 172 18.63 -0.23 10.10
C ILE A 172 17.55 -0.87 10.97
N ALA A 173 16.38 -1.20 10.45
CA ALA A 173 15.30 -1.86 11.18
C ALA A 173 15.78 -3.23 11.74
N HIS A 174 16.36 -4.06 10.89
CA HIS A 174 16.84 -5.39 11.25
C HIS A 174 17.99 -5.34 12.27
N SER A 175 18.90 -4.36 12.19
CA SER A 175 19.97 -4.19 13.20
C SER A 175 19.41 -3.87 14.59
N ASN A 176 18.17 -3.36 14.66
CA ASN A 176 17.45 -3.11 15.90
C ASN A 176 16.42 -4.22 16.23
N GLY A 177 16.42 -5.32 15.49
CA GLY A 177 15.54 -6.47 15.73
C GLY A 177 14.05 -6.16 15.53
N VAL A 178 13.71 -5.30 14.56
CA VAL A 178 12.32 -4.97 14.21
C VAL A 178 12.09 -5.08 12.70
N PRO A 179 10.86 -5.41 12.25
CA PRO A 179 10.54 -5.50 10.83
C PRO A 179 10.44 -4.13 10.16
N LEU A 180 10.68 -4.10 8.84
CA LEU A 180 10.32 -3.01 7.96
C LEU A 180 8.96 -3.30 7.30
N ILE A 181 8.02 -2.36 7.42
CA ILE A 181 6.71 -2.36 6.80
C ILE A 181 6.70 -1.31 5.68
N VAL A 182 6.28 -1.70 4.47
CA VAL A 182 6.28 -0.79 3.32
C VAL A 182 4.89 -0.75 2.68
N ASP A 183 4.30 0.43 2.59
CA ASP A 183 3.13 0.65 1.74
C ASP A 183 3.59 0.77 0.28
N ASN A 184 3.23 -0.23 -0.53
CA ASN A 184 3.65 -0.35 -1.93
C ASN A 184 2.54 0.05 -2.92
N THR A 185 1.60 0.88 -2.47
CA THR A 185 0.40 1.25 -3.25
C THR A 185 0.73 1.88 -4.59
N PHE A 186 1.68 2.83 -4.66
CA PHE A 186 1.97 3.57 -5.89
C PHE A 186 2.88 2.81 -6.84
N ALA A 187 3.86 2.08 -6.33
CA ALA A 187 4.72 1.27 -7.19
C ALA A 187 4.02 0.01 -7.71
N THR A 188 3.18 -0.61 -6.90
CA THR A 188 2.59 -1.94 -7.14
C THR A 188 3.65 -3.05 -7.26
N PRO A 189 3.30 -4.34 -7.14
CA PRO A 189 4.24 -5.41 -7.35
C PRO A 189 4.77 -5.52 -8.81
N VAL A 190 4.20 -4.73 -9.73
CA VAL A 190 4.67 -4.68 -11.13
C VAL A 190 5.98 -3.90 -11.25
N ASN A 191 6.07 -2.76 -10.55
CA ASN A 191 7.26 -1.89 -10.62
C ASN A 191 8.26 -2.17 -9.50
N CYS A 192 7.78 -2.50 -8.28
CA CYS A 192 8.62 -2.80 -7.13
C CYS A 192 8.06 -3.98 -6.33
N ARG A 193 8.94 -4.84 -5.86
CA ARG A 193 8.64 -5.89 -4.89
C ARG A 193 9.51 -5.66 -3.66
N PRO A 194 9.00 -4.96 -2.64
CA PRO A 194 9.81 -4.53 -1.50
C PRO A 194 10.50 -5.69 -0.74
N PHE A 195 9.94 -6.91 -0.80
CA PHE A 195 10.57 -8.09 -0.21
C PHE A 195 11.93 -8.44 -0.81
N GLU A 196 12.17 -8.10 -2.07
CA GLU A 196 13.46 -8.32 -2.74
C GLU A 196 14.53 -7.36 -2.20
N TRP A 197 14.14 -6.32 -1.47
CA TRP A 197 14.98 -5.28 -0.90
C TRP A 197 15.00 -5.27 0.63
N GLY A 198 14.44 -6.32 1.26
CA GLY A 198 14.51 -6.52 2.70
C GLY A 198 13.29 -6.04 3.50
N ALA A 199 12.22 -5.58 2.87
CA ALA A 199 10.96 -5.37 3.59
C ALA A 199 10.40 -6.71 4.09
N ASP A 200 9.71 -6.67 5.23
CA ASP A 200 9.15 -7.86 5.87
C ASP A 200 7.63 -7.95 5.68
N ILE A 201 6.96 -6.81 5.78
CA ILE A 201 5.51 -6.68 5.59
C ILE A 201 5.26 -5.63 4.50
N VAL A 202 4.33 -5.92 3.61
CA VAL A 202 3.86 -4.96 2.59
C VAL A 202 2.38 -4.69 2.79
N THR A 203 2.00 -3.42 2.68
CA THR A 203 0.60 -3.02 2.65
C THR A 203 0.24 -2.38 1.31
N HIS A 204 -1.03 -2.41 0.96
CA HIS A 204 -1.58 -1.65 -0.16
C HIS A 204 -2.97 -1.11 0.13
N SER A 205 -3.25 0.05 -0.41
CA SER A 205 -4.62 0.42 -0.76
C SER A 205 -4.97 -0.21 -2.10
N THR A 206 -5.70 -1.33 -2.07
CA THR A 206 -6.14 -2.01 -3.32
C THR A 206 -7.14 -1.18 -4.12
N THR A 207 -7.68 -0.12 -3.50
CA THR A 207 -8.51 0.94 -4.10
C THR A 207 -7.85 1.60 -5.32
N LYS A 208 -6.50 1.59 -5.39
CA LYS A 208 -5.69 2.35 -6.35
C LYS A 208 -5.39 1.51 -7.60
N TYR A 209 -4.17 1.44 -8.07
CA TYR A 209 -3.80 0.70 -9.29
C TYR A 209 -4.29 -0.75 -9.33
N MET A 210 -4.40 -1.44 -8.19
CA MET A 210 -4.83 -2.84 -8.18
C MET A 210 -6.27 -2.99 -8.69
N ASP A 211 -7.20 -2.13 -8.25
CA ASP A 211 -8.54 -1.98 -8.83
C ASP A 211 -8.47 -1.25 -10.17
N GLY A 212 -7.93 -0.03 -10.17
CA GLY A 212 -7.64 0.80 -11.32
C GLY A 212 -8.86 1.39 -12.04
N MET A 213 -10.07 1.14 -11.55
CA MET A 213 -11.33 1.53 -12.19
C MET A 213 -12.25 2.36 -11.25
N ALA A 214 -11.78 2.68 -10.03
CA ALA A 214 -12.54 3.36 -8.98
C ALA A 214 -13.85 2.64 -8.60
N THR A 215 -13.85 1.30 -8.62
CA THR A 215 -15.06 0.49 -8.41
C THR A 215 -15.21 -0.02 -7.00
N GLN A 216 -14.11 -0.10 -6.22
CA GLN A 216 -14.14 -0.61 -4.85
C GLN A 216 -13.12 0.11 -3.96
N VAL A 217 -13.39 0.09 -2.66
CA VAL A 217 -12.43 0.46 -1.62
C VAL A 217 -11.94 -0.81 -0.94
N GLY A 218 -10.63 -0.95 -0.80
CA GLY A 218 -10.03 -2.12 -0.17
C GLY A 218 -8.57 -1.90 0.18
N GLY A 219 -8.01 -2.88 0.90
CA GLY A 219 -6.60 -2.94 1.26
C GLY A 219 -6.12 -4.37 1.38
N VAL A 220 -4.84 -4.55 1.58
CA VAL A 220 -4.22 -5.85 1.82
C VAL A 220 -2.96 -5.69 2.67
N VAL A 221 -2.73 -6.65 3.55
CA VAL A 221 -1.47 -6.86 4.26
C VAL A 221 -0.84 -8.13 3.71
N VAL A 222 0.41 -8.07 3.31
CA VAL A 222 1.18 -9.20 2.78
C VAL A 222 2.40 -9.44 3.65
N ASP A 223 2.65 -10.69 4.02
CA ASP A 223 3.82 -11.10 4.81
C ASP A 223 4.84 -11.80 3.92
N SER A 224 6.09 -11.41 4.02
CA SER A 224 7.21 -12.10 3.37
C SER A 224 7.50 -13.46 3.96
N GLY A 225 7.20 -13.67 5.26
CA GLY A 225 7.62 -14.81 6.06
C GLY A 225 9.13 -14.89 6.30
N ASN A 226 9.87 -13.79 6.13
CA ASN A 226 11.33 -13.75 6.27
C ASN A 226 11.80 -13.19 7.61
N PHE A 227 10.99 -12.39 8.31
CA PHE A 227 11.38 -11.86 9.62
C PHE A 227 11.39 -12.98 10.67
N ASP A 228 12.51 -13.11 11.39
CA ASP A 228 12.65 -14.11 12.45
C ASP A 228 12.06 -13.59 13.77
N TRP A 229 10.75 -13.78 13.93
CA TRP A 229 10.02 -13.38 15.14
C TRP A 229 10.56 -14.04 16.40
N LEU A 230 11.04 -15.31 16.30
CA LEU A 230 11.55 -16.07 17.46
C LEU A 230 12.90 -15.55 17.93
N ALA A 231 13.77 -15.08 17.02
CA ALA A 231 15.03 -14.44 17.38
C ALA A 231 14.82 -13.14 18.19
N HIS A 232 13.64 -12.53 18.09
CA HIS A 232 13.28 -11.29 18.77
C HIS A 232 12.01 -11.43 19.63
N ALA A 233 11.81 -12.62 20.22
CA ALA A 233 10.57 -13.00 20.92
C ALA A 233 10.17 -12.04 22.06
N GLU A 234 11.13 -11.45 22.75
CA GLU A 234 10.90 -10.46 23.80
C GLU A 234 10.22 -9.17 23.30
N LYS A 235 10.48 -8.81 22.04
CA LYS A 235 9.82 -7.66 21.42
C LYS A 235 8.41 -7.96 20.94
N PHE A 236 8.12 -9.22 20.59
CA PHE A 236 6.87 -9.63 19.95
C PHE A 236 6.13 -10.74 20.73
N PRO A 237 5.80 -10.49 22.03
CA PRO A 237 5.13 -11.50 22.85
C PRO A 237 3.82 -11.97 22.23
N GLY A 238 3.00 -11.09 21.62
CA GLY A 238 1.75 -11.45 20.99
C GLY A 238 1.84 -12.50 19.84
N LEU A 239 3.04 -12.73 19.29
CA LEU A 239 3.30 -13.76 18.29
C LEU A 239 4.05 -14.97 18.88
N CYS A 240 4.88 -14.74 19.89
CA CYS A 240 5.90 -15.67 20.35
C CYS A 240 5.60 -16.31 21.70
N THR A 241 4.57 -15.85 22.44
CA THR A 241 4.13 -16.43 23.70
C THR A 241 2.75 -17.08 23.57
N PRO A 242 2.32 -17.94 24.51
CA PRO A 242 1.01 -18.53 24.51
C PRO A 242 -0.12 -17.51 24.54
N ASP A 243 -1.10 -17.64 23.63
CA ASP A 243 -2.28 -16.80 23.53
C ASP A 243 -3.42 -17.39 24.37
N GLU A 244 -3.91 -16.64 25.33
CA GLU A 244 -5.00 -17.06 26.23
C GLU A 244 -6.32 -17.27 25.47
N SER A 245 -6.56 -16.53 24.37
CA SER A 245 -7.79 -16.62 23.57
C SER A 245 -7.84 -17.87 22.69
N TYR A 246 -6.71 -18.59 22.56
CA TYR A 246 -6.57 -19.81 21.78
C TYR A 246 -5.88 -20.93 22.57
N HIS A 247 -6.32 -21.18 23.80
CA HIS A 247 -5.87 -22.29 24.67
C HIS A 247 -4.35 -22.40 24.82
N GLY A 248 -3.65 -21.27 24.80
CA GLY A 248 -2.19 -21.23 24.94
C GLY A 248 -1.40 -21.50 23.65
N LEU A 249 -2.04 -21.39 22.47
CA LEU A 249 -1.40 -21.49 21.18
C LEU A 249 -0.33 -20.37 21.02
N THR A 250 0.80 -20.70 20.45
CA THR A 250 1.85 -19.72 20.07
C THR A 250 1.91 -19.64 18.55
N TYR A 251 1.51 -18.52 17.96
CA TYR A 251 1.29 -18.38 16.50
C TYR A 251 2.50 -18.79 15.66
N VAL A 252 3.69 -18.23 15.97
CA VAL A 252 4.89 -18.52 15.17
C VAL A 252 5.40 -19.95 15.36
N LYS A 253 5.12 -20.61 16.48
CA LYS A 253 5.45 -22.03 16.69
C LYS A 253 4.50 -22.96 15.96
N ALA A 254 3.20 -22.64 15.98
CA ALA A 254 2.15 -23.46 15.37
C ALA A 254 2.13 -23.31 13.84
N PHE A 255 2.30 -22.09 13.32
CA PHE A 255 2.11 -21.79 11.90
C PHE A 255 3.39 -21.35 11.17
N GLY A 256 4.54 -21.33 11.86
CA GLY A 256 5.83 -20.96 11.26
C GLY A 256 5.75 -19.60 10.56
N LYS A 257 6.08 -19.58 9.27
CA LYS A 257 6.07 -18.37 8.44
C LYS A 257 4.69 -17.70 8.29
N MET A 258 3.60 -18.43 8.52
CA MET A 258 2.24 -17.91 8.46
C MET A 258 1.75 -17.34 9.81
N GLY A 259 2.56 -17.38 10.85
CA GLY A 259 2.16 -16.97 12.22
C GLY A 259 1.65 -15.54 12.29
N TYR A 260 2.27 -14.60 11.56
CA TYR A 260 1.85 -13.21 11.51
C TYR A 260 0.47 -13.02 10.86
N THR A 261 0.25 -13.61 9.67
CA THR A 261 -1.04 -13.52 8.96
C THR A 261 -2.14 -14.30 9.67
N THR A 262 -1.81 -15.46 10.26
CA THR A 262 -2.77 -16.24 11.06
C THR A 262 -3.27 -15.45 12.26
N LYS A 263 -2.36 -14.81 13.03
CA LYS A 263 -2.74 -13.96 14.15
C LYS A 263 -3.61 -12.78 13.70
N LEU A 264 -3.26 -12.14 12.57
CA LEU A 264 -4.03 -11.03 12.03
C LEU A 264 -5.49 -11.45 11.76
N VAL A 265 -5.72 -12.64 11.18
CA VAL A 265 -7.06 -13.18 10.94
C VAL A 265 -7.73 -13.63 12.24
N ALA A 266 -7.03 -14.43 13.04
CA ALA A 266 -7.59 -15.07 14.22
C ALA A 266 -7.94 -14.08 15.34
N GLN A 267 -7.25 -12.96 15.45
CA GLN A 267 -7.52 -11.92 16.43
C GLN A 267 -8.14 -10.67 15.78
N LEU A 268 -7.37 -9.93 14.99
CA LEU A 268 -7.77 -8.61 14.55
C LEU A 268 -8.97 -8.64 13.60
N MET A 269 -8.95 -9.51 12.60
CA MET A 269 -10.07 -9.63 11.67
C MET A 269 -11.31 -10.19 12.37
N ARG A 270 -11.13 -11.20 13.24
CA ARG A 270 -12.21 -11.76 14.05
C ARG A 270 -12.91 -10.69 14.91
N ASP A 271 -12.12 -9.84 15.59
CA ASP A 271 -12.63 -8.94 16.62
C ASP A 271 -13.06 -7.58 16.07
N LEU A 272 -12.32 -7.03 15.09
CA LEU A 272 -12.55 -5.70 14.49
C LEU A 272 -13.30 -5.76 13.15
N GLY A 273 -13.16 -6.84 12.40
CA GLY A 273 -14.02 -7.15 11.26
C GLY A 273 -13.84 -6.30 10.02
N SER A 274 -12.69 -5.68 9.77
CA SER A 274 -12.44 -4.84 8.58
C SER A 274 -12.22 -5.67 7.30
N ILE A 275 -13.13 -6.59 7.01
CA ILE A 275 -13.09 -7.46 5.84
C ILE A 275 -13.79 -6.82 4.64
N PRO A 276 -13.31 -6.96 3.39
CA PRO A 276 -14.07 -6.55 2.21
C PRO A 276 -15.24 -7.52 1.92
N ALA A 277 -16.31 -7.01 1.32
CA ALA A 277 -17.34 -7.87 0.76
C ALA A 277 -16.78 -8.74 -0.38
N PRO A 278 -17.21 -10.01 -0.53
CA PRO A 278 -16.72 -10.89 -1.60
C PRO A 278 -16.91 -10.31 -3.01
N GLN A 279 -17.97 -9.51 -3.22
CA GLN A 279 -18.19 -8.79 -4.47
C GLN A 279 -17.07 -7.78 -4.75
N ASN A 280 -16.59 -7.04 -3.73
CA ASN A 280 -15.49 -6.09 -3.90
C ASN A 280 -14.19 -6.84 -4.23
N SER A 281 -13.96 -7.99 -3.61
CA SER A 281 -12.80 -8.84 -3.92
C SER A 281 -12.86 -9.39 -5.34
N PHE A 282 -14.06 -9.74 -5.83
CA PHE A 282 -14.25 -10.14 -7.23
C PHE A 282 -13.91 -8.99 -8.20
N LEU A 283 -14.39 -7.76 -7.95
CA LEU A 283 -14.05 -6.59 -8.76
C LEU A 283 -12.53 -6.33 -8.74
N LEU A 284 -11.91 -6.44 -7.57
CA LEU A 284 -10.46 -6.36 -7.43
C LEU A 284 -9.73 -7.43 -8.26
N ASN A 285 -10.25 -8.69 -8.29
CA ASN A 285 -9.68 -9.75 -9.12
C ASN A 285 -9.66 -9.36 -10.60
N LEU A 286 -10.74 -8.77 -11.11
CA LEU A 286 -10.79 -8.30 -12.51
C LEU A 286 -9.73 -7.20 -12.76
N GLY A 287 -9.56 -6.24 -11.83
CA GLY A 287 -8.53 -5.23 -11.89
C GLY A 287 -7.11 -5.83 -11.91
N LEU A 288 -6.86 -6.81 -11.06
CA LEU A 288 -5.56 -7.49 -10.97
C LEU A 288 -5.18 -8.24 -12.25
N GLN A 289 -6.13 -8.80 -12.99
CA GLN A 289 -5.85 -9.52 -14.24
C GLN A 289 -5.18 -8.65 -15.30
N THR A 290 -5.44 -7.35 -15.30
CA THR A 290 -4.87 -6.39 -16.25
C THR A 290 -3.83 -5.45 -15.62
N LEU A 291 -3.49 -5.65 -14.34
CA LEU A 291 -2.63 -4.74 -13.58
C LEU A 291 -1.31 -4.43 -14.29
N HIS A 292 -0.61 -5.46 -14.76
CA HIS A 292 0.69 -5.31 -15.41
C HIS A 292 0.64 -4.49 -16.72
N LEU A 293 -0.47 -4.58 -17.47
CA LEU A 293 -0.67 -3.81 -18.70
C LEU A 293 -0.98 -2.34 -18.37
N ARG A 294 -1.87 -2.11 -17.40
CA ARG A 294 -2.28 -0.76 -17.00
C ARG A 294 -1.13 0.02 -16.37
N VAL A 295 -0.40 -0.60 -15.43
CA VAL A 295 0.73 0.05 -14.77
C VAL A 295 1.81 0.45 -15.78
N ALA A 296 2.13 -0.42 -16.74
CA ALA A 296 3.08 -0.08 -17.81
C ALA A 296 2.61 1.13 -18.65
N GLN A 297 1.30 1.19 -18.98
CA GLN A 297 0.76 2.31 -19.73
C GLN A 297 0.73 3.61 -18.90
N HIS A 298 0.36 3.54 -17.61
CA HIS A 298 0.44 4.67 -16.70
C HIS A 298 1.84 5.27 -16.65
N CYS A 299 2.87 4.42 -16.45
CA CYS A 299 4.26 4.86 -16.40
C CYS A 299 4.72 5.50 -17.72
N LYS A 300 4.34 4.90 -18.85
CA LYS A 300 4.67 5.43 -20.18
C LYS A 300 4.06 6.80 -20.42
N ASN A 301 2.79 6.98 -20.07
CA ASN A 301 2.09 8.26 -20.21
C ASN A 301 2.67 9.30 -19.25
N ALA A 302 2.87 8.92 -17.96
CA ALA A 302 3.42 9.84 -16.96
C ALA A 302 4.82 10.33 -17.31
N GLN A 303 5.69 9.48 -17.88
CA GLN A 303 7.02 9.90 -18.33
C GLN A 303 6.93 11.04 -19.35
N LYS A 304 6.09 10.88 -20.38
CA LYS A 304 5.90 11.92 -21.40
C LYS A 304 5.30 13.21 -20.85
N VAL A 305 4.33 13.07 -19.93
CA VAL A 305 3.69 14.24 -19.28
C VAL A 305 4.69 14.94 -18.37
N ALA A 306 5.51 14.20 -17.62
CA ALA A 306 6.55 14.77 -16.76
C ALA A 306 7.61 15.54 -17.57
N GLU A 307 8.08 14.95 -18.68
CA GLU A 307 9.02 15.62 -19.62
C GLU A 307 8.40 16.91 -20.19
N PHE A 308 7.13 16.87 -20.64
CA PHE A 308 6.42 18.05 -21.15
C PHE A 308 6.29 19.15 -20.09
N LEU A 309 5.94 18.78 -18.85
CA LEU A 309 5.82 19.73 -17.72
C LEU A 309 7.18 20.32 -17.36
N HIS A 310 8.22 19.48 -17.32
CA HIS A 310 9.59 19.90 -16.98
C HIS A 310 10.13 20.96 -17.94
N ASP A 311 9.89 20.78 -19.25
CA ASP A 311 10.33 21.69 -20.29
C ASP A 311 9.45 22.95 -20.44
N ASN A 312 8.32 23.02 -19.74
CA ASN A 312 7.35 24.10 -19.92
C ASN A 312 7.74 25.35 -19.10
N PRO A 313 7.86 26.55 -19.73
CA PRO A 313 8.29 27.76 -19.05
C PRO A 313 7.34 28.26 -17.96
N LYS A 314 6.08 27.81 -17.91
CA LYS A 314 5.10 28.17 -16.89
C LYS A 314 5.15 27.27 -15.65
N VAL A 315 5.87 26.14 -15.73
CA VAL A 315 6.11 25.23 -14.62
C VAL A 315 7.31 25.69 -13.82
N ALA A 316 7.21 25.67 -12.50
CA ALA A 316 8.27 26.09 -11.60
C ALA A 316 9.19 24.92 -11.21
N TRP A 317 8.59 23.75 -10.99
CA TRP A 317 9.29 22.53 -10.59
C TRP A 317 8.42 21.30 -10.92
N VAL A 318 9.08 20.15 -11.10
CA VAL A 318 8.42 18.84 -11.28
C VAL A 318 9.18 17.81 -10.42
N HIS A 319 8.45 16.98 -9.68
CA HIS A 319 8.97 15.80 -9.00
C HIS A 319 8.39 14.53 -9.65
N TYR A 320 9.26 13.81 -10.29
CA TYR A 320 8.99 12.51 -10.91
C TYR A 320 10.31 11.76 -11.10
N CYS A 321 10.50 10.68 -10.37
CA CYS A 321 11.78 9.95 -10.34
C CYS A 321 12.22 9.32 -11.68
N GLY A 322 11.41 9.45 -12.74
CA GLY A 322 11.79 9.12 -14.11
C GLY A 322 12.53 10.25 -14.84
N LEU A 323 12.62 11.47 -14.28
CA LEU A 323 13.41 12.58 -14.82
C LEU A 323 14.83 12.51 -14.26
N LYS A 324 15.84 12.71 -15.13
CA LYS A 324 17.27 12.53 -14.77
C LYS A 324 17.80 13.51 -13.72
N ASP A 325 17.18 14.67 -13.59
CA ASP A 325 17.53 15.73 -12.64
C ASP A 325 16.64 15.73 -11.38
N ASP A 326 15.70 14.77 -11.28
CA ASP A 326 14.95 14.55 -10.05
C ASP A 326 15.86 13.99 -8.94
N ALA A 327 15.68 14.48 -7.71
CA ALA A 327 16.47 14.08 -6.55
C ALA A 327 16.43 12.56 -6.28
N TYR A 328 15.36 11.91 -6.68
CA TYR A 328 15.12 10.46 -6.46
C TYR A 328 15.38 9.61 -7.71
N TYR A 329 16.00 10.15 -8.76
CA TYR A 329 16.24 9.42 -10.01
C TYR A 329 17.01 8.11 -9.77
N ASP A 330 18.12 8.16 -9.02
CA ASP A 330 18.97 6.99 -8.78
C ASP A 330 18.24 5.91 -7.96
N LEU A 331 17.47 6.30 -6.94
CA LEU A 331 16.60 5.37 -6.20
C LEU A 331 15.48 4.82 -7.09
N GLY A 332 14.92 5.67 -7.95
CA GLY A 332 13.95 5.25 -8.98
C GLY A 332 14.52 4.18 -9.91
N GLN A 333 15.74 4.37 -10.42
CA GLN A 333 16.40 3.37 -11.26
C GLN A 333 16.70 2.07 -10.49
N LYS A 334 17.03 2.17 -9.21
CA LYS A 334 17.33 1.01 -8.35
C LYS A 334 16.07 0.19 -8.05
N TYR A 335 15.01 0.82 -7.57
CA TYR A 335 13.84 0.12 -7.03
C TYR A 335 12.71 -0.09 -8.04
N LEU A 336 12.66 0.69 -9.10
CA LEU A 336 11.54 0.78 -10.04
C LEU A 336 11.99 0.49 -11.49
N PRO A 337 12.63 -0.65 -11.77
CA PRO A 337 13.25 -0.93 -13.09
C PRO A 337 12.22 -1.06 -14.22
N ASN A 338 10.94 -1.25 -13.91
CA ASN A 338 9.88 -1.41 -14.92
C ASN A 338 9.08 -0.10 -15.16
N GLY A 339 9.48 0.99 -14.54
CA GLY A 339 8.81 2.29 -14.62
C GLY A 339 8.47 2.84 -13.22
N SER A 340 8.36 4.17 -13.10
CA SER A 340 8.16 4.83 -11.82
C SER A 340 6.74 4.61 -11.26
N CYS A 341 5.80 5.43 -11.70
CA CYS A 341 4.36 5.30 -11.44
C CYS A 341 3.60 6.25 -12.38
N GLY A 342 2.29 6.33 -12.24
CA GLY A 342 1.46 7.29 -13.00
C GLY A 342 1.24 8.62 -12.27
N VAL A 343 1.93 8.90 -11.16
CA VAL A 343 1.70 10.12 -10.36
C VAL A 343 2.87 11.07 -10.50
N ILE A 344 2.57 12.34 -10.73
CA ILE A 344 3.52 13.43 -10.87
C ILE A 344 3.14 14.51 -9.85
N ALA A 345 4.11 15.05 -9.12
CA ALA A 345 3.94 16.26 -8.32
C ALA A 345 4.65 17.43 -9.03
N PHE A 346 3.98 18.56 -9.15
CA PHE A 346 4.59 19.75 -9.77
C PHE A 346 3.97 21.05 -9.25
N GLY A 347 4.66 22.16 -9.47
CA GLY A 347 4.19 23.51 -9.15
C GLY A 347 4.22 24.42 -10.37
N LEU A 348 3.23 25.31 -10.49
CA LEU A 348 3.20 26.35 -11.50
C LEU A 348 3.89 27.63 -11.02
N LYS A 349 4.50 28.39 -11.95
CA LYS A 349 4.94 29.77 -11.66
C LYS A 349 3.75 30.66 -11.38
N GLY A 350 3.67 31.20 -10.18
CA GLY A 350 2.57 32.06 -9.76
C GLY A 350 2.13 31.79 -8.32
N THR A 351 0.84 31.83 -8.10
CA THR A 351 0.24 31.69 -6.77
C THR A 351 -0.67 30.47 -6.71
N ARG A 352 -1.25 30.22 -5.54
CA ARG A 352 -2.30 29.19 -5.35
C ARG A 352 -3.48 29.40 -6.33
N GLU A 353 -3.86 30.65 -6.61
CA GLU A 353 -4.92 30.99 -7.54
C GLU A 353 -4.56 30.59 -8.98
N THR A 354 -3.27 30.67 -9.36
CA THR A 354 -2.77 30.17 -10.65
C THR A 354 -3.00 28.65 -10.78
N ALA A 355 -2.67 27.89 -9.75
CA ALA A 355 -2.90 26.46 -9.73
C ALA A 355 -4.39 26.11 -9.81
N ILE A 356 -5.24 26.80 -9.05
CA ILE A 356 -6.69 26.61 -9.08
C ILE A 356 -7.25 26.92 -10.47
N LYS A 357 -6.89 28.07 -11.04
CA LYS A 357 -7.33 28.51 -12.36
C LYS A 357 -6.93 27.53 -13.47
N TRP A 358 -5.71 26.97 -13.37
CA TRP A 358 -5.24 25.94 -14.29
C TRP A 358 -6.08 24.67 -14.18
N MET A 359 -6.33 24.16 -12.96
CA MET A 359 -7.14 22.97 -12.75
C MET A 359 -8.58 23.15 -13.24
N ASP A 360 -9.19 24.30 -12.93
CA ASP A 360 -10.57 24.63 -13.36
C ASP A 360 -10.68 24.81 -14.87
N SER A 361 -9.57 24.93 -15.59
CA SER A 361 -9.49 25.07 -17.04
C SER A 361 -9.35 23.74 -17.78
N LEU A 362 -9.08 22.65 -17.06
CA LEU A 362 -9.01 21.30 -17.64
C LEU A 362 -10.39 20.87 -18.17
N GLN A 363 -10.41 20.11 -19.26
CA GLN A 363 -11.64 19.70 -19.94
C GLN A 363 -11.88 18.18 -19.86
N MET A 364 -10.79 17.39 -19.88
CA MET A 364 -10.83 15.94 -19.81
C MET A 364 -10.35 15.43 -18.45
N ILE A 365 -9.25 15.99 -17.93
CA ILE A 365 -8.66 15.59 -16.64
C ILE A 365 -9.57 16.05 -15.49
N ASN A 366 -10.00 15.12 -14.65
CA ASN A 366 -10.98 15.37 -13.61
C ASN A 366 -10.35 15.84 -12.28
N ILE A 367 -10.99 16.81 -11.62
CA ILE A 367 -10.63 17.19 -10.25
C ILE A 367 -11.31 16.23 -9.28
N VAL A 368 -10.55 15.27 -8.73
CA VAL A 368 -11.05 14.29 -7.76
C VAL A 368 -10.00 13.95 -6.72
N THR A 369 -10.43 13.52 -5.54
CA THR A 369 -9.53 13.08 -4.47
C THR A 369 -8.86 11.72 -4.78
N HIS A 370 -9.35 10.99 -5.76
CA HIS A 370 -8.82 9.70 -6.19
C HIS A 370 -7.45 9.83 -6.87
N VAL A 371 -6.78 8.71 -7.10
CA VAL A 371 -5.46 8.60 -7.75
C VAL A 371 -5.29 7.18 -8.26
N ALA A 372 -4.48 7.00 -9.31
CA ALA A 372 -4.18 5.68 -9.86
C ALA A 372 -5.40 4.98 -10.48
N ASP A 373 -6.24 5.76 -11.13
CA ASP A 373 -7.40 5.34 -11.91
C ASP A 373 -7.03 5.28 -13.40
N ALA A 374 -7.77 4.52 -14.18
CA ALA A 374 -7.61 4.48 -15.62
C ALA A 374 -7.78 5.89 -16.27
N ARG A 375 -8.54 6.77 -15.63
CA ARG A 375 -8.72 8.17 -16.04
C ARG A 375 -7.70 9.07 -15.35
N SER A 376 -7.20 10.04 -16.11
CA SER A 376 -6.35 11.10 -15.56
C SER A 376 -7.15 11.97 -14.58
N CYS A 377 -6.52 12.32 -13.46
CA CYS A 377 -7.13 13.17 -12.45
C CYS A 377 -6.10 14.04 -11.72
N VAL A 378 -6.58 15.15 -11.17
CA VAL A 378 -5.75 16.17 -10.54
C VAL A 378 -6.29 16.56 -9.16
N LEU A 379 -5.39 16.94 -8.28
CA LEU A 379 -5.68 17.46 -6.95
C LEU A 379 -4.64 18.51 -6.56
N HIS A 380 -5.08 19.59 -5.90
CA HIS A 380 -4.21 20.55 -5.22
C HIS A 380 -4.37 20.38 -3.71
N PRO A 381 -3.44 19.71 -3.01
CA PRO A 381 -3.59 19.36 -1.59
C PRO A 381 -3.91 20.55 -0.70
N ALA A 382 -3.21 21.67 -0.89
CA ALA A 382 -3.38 22.88 -0.08
C ALA A 382 -4.77 23.52 -0.15
N SER A 383 -5.50 23.35 -1.28
CA SER A 383 -6.87 23.86 -1.44
C SER A 383 -7.93 22.82 -1.15
N HIS A 384 -7.59 21.52 -1.08
CA HIS A 384 -8.54 20.43 -0.94
C HIS A 384 -8.29 19.60 0.33
N THR A 385 -7.46 18.59 0.26
CA THR A 385 -7.29 17.59 1.34
C THR A 385 -6.61 18.12 2.59
N HIS A 386 -5.82 19.20 2.49
CA HIS A 386 -5.07 19.80 3.58
C HIS A 386 -5.44 21.28 3.82
N ARG A 387 -6.62 21.71 3.35
CA ARG A 387 -7.04 23.13 3.45
C ARG A 387 -7.13 23.68 4.87
N GLN A 388 -7.15 22.82 5.89
CA GLN A 388 -7.14 23.23 7.29
C GLN A 388 -5.72 23.64 7.78
N LEU A 389 -4.67 23.26 7.05
CA LEU A 389 -3.28 23.55 7.42
C LEU A 389 -2.86 24.92 6.88
N SER A 390 -2.06 25.64 7.68
CA SER A 390 -1.33 26.81 7.21
C SER A 390 -0.20 26.40 6.26
N ASP A 391 0.34 27.34 5.47
CA ASP A 391 1.46 27.06 4.56
C ASP A 391 2.71 26.56 5.32
N GLU A 392 2.92 27.00 6.56
CA GLU A 392 3.99 26.50 7.42
C GLU A 392 3.76 25.03 7.82
N GLN A 393 2.54 24.70 8.21
CA GLN A 393 2.17 23.32 8.55
C GLN A 393 2.22 22.39 7.32
N LEU A 394 1.87 22.90 6.13
CA LEU A 394 2.04 22.16 4.87
C LEU A 394 3.50 21.81 4.61
N ARG A 395 4.43 22.79 4.74
CA ARG A 395 5.86 22.54 4.56
C ARG A 395 6.43 21.57 5.60
N GLN A 396 5.98 21.64 6.85
CA GLN A 396 6.36 20.67 7.89
C GLN A 396 5.88 19.26 7.59
N ALA A 397 4.78 19.13 6.85
CA ALA A 397 4.25 17.85 6.35
C ALA A 397 4.85 17.43 4.99
N GLY A 398 5.91 18.10 4.51
CA GLY A 398 6.54 17.80 3.22
C GLY A 398 5.71 18.18 2.00
N ILE A 399 4.71 19.08 2.15
CA ILE A 399 3.80 19.49 1.07
C ILE A 399 4.07 20.94 0.71
N ALA A 400 4.54 21.19 -0.51
CA ALA A 400 4.65 22.55 -1.03
C ALA A 400 3.25 23.19 -1.19
N PRO A 401 3.05 24.45 -0.76
CA PRO A 401 1.74 25.11 -0.86
C PRO A 401 1.19 25.25 -2.28
N ASP A 402 2.07 25.21 -3.28
CA ASP A 402 1.78 25.26 -4.72
C ASP A 402 1.74 23.88 -5.39
N LEU A 403 1.90 22.78 -4.62
CA LEU A 403 1.93 21.43 -5.15
C LEU A 403 0.61 21.05 -5.82
N ILE A 404 0.70 20.67 -7.07
CA ILE A 404 -0.36 20.00 -7.83
C ILE A 404 0.03 18.52 -7.98
N ARG A 405 -0.85 17.62 -7.58
CA ARG A 405 -0.69 16.18 -7.80
C ARG A 405 -1.52 15.77 -9.01
N LEU A 406 -0.86 15.36 -10.08
CA LEU A 406 -1.46 14.81 -11.29
C LEU A 406 -1.31 13.29 -11.30
N SER A 407 -2.42 12.57 -11.36
CA SER A 407 -2.45 11.13 -11.60
C SER A 407 -2.77 10.91 -13.07
N VAL A 408 -1.78 10.50 -13.82
CA VAL A 408 -1.88 10.27 -15.26
C VAL A 408 -2.52 8.91 -15.52
N GLY A 409 -3.58 8.90 -16.30
CA GLY A 409 -4.33 7.70 -16.67
C GLY A 409 -3.74 6.94 -17.87
N ILE A 410 -4.57 6.09 -18.46
CA ILE A 410 -4.19 5.24 -19.60
C ILE A 410 -4.80 5.69 -20.92
N GLU A 411 -5.36 6.91 -20.97
CA GLU A 411 -5.86 7.55 -22.18
C GLU A 411 -4.75 7.72 -23.23
N ASP A 412 -5.09 8.12 -24.43
CA ASP A 412 -4.08 8.54 -25.39
C ASP A 412 -3.28 9.72 -24.82
N VAL A 413 -1.97 9.61 -24.83
CA VAL A 413 -1.11 10.59 -24.18
C VAL A 413 -1.18 11.96 -24.84
N GLU A 414 -1.43 12.04 -26.15
CA GLU A 414 -1.57 13.32 -26.85
C GLU A 414 -2.82 14.07 -26.40
N ASP A 415 -3.93 13.39 -26.14
CA ASP A 415 -5.14 13.99 -25.58
C ASP A 415 -4.89 14.55 -24.17
N ILE A 416 -4.11 13.82 -23.33
CA ILE A 416 -3.69 14.29 -22.01
C ILE A 416 -2.83 15.56 -22.13
N LEU A 417 -1.85 15.55 -23.04
CA LEU A 417 -0.97 16.69 -23.27
C LEU A 417 -1.70 17.89 -23.84
N ASP A 418 -2.68 17.69 -24.73
CA ASP A 418 -3.50 18.75 -25.28
C ASP A 418 -4.38 19.41 -24.22
N ASP A 419 -4.97 18.63 -23.31
CA ASP A 419 -5.75 19.17 -22.20
C ASP A 419 -4.88 20.01 -21.23
N ILE A 420 -3.68 19.49 -20.87
CA ILE A 420 -2.72 20.22 -20.04
C ILE A 420 -2.29 21.53 -20.74
N ARG A 421 -1.96 21.47 -22.04
CA ARG A 421 -1.49 22.61 -22.84
C ARG A 421 -2.52 23.71 -22.91
N GLN A 422 -3.78 23.39 -23.28
CA GLN A 422 -4.86 24.38 -23.38
C GLN A 422 -5.18 25.04 -22.01
N ALA A 423 -5.05 24.30 -20.92
CA ALA A 423 -5.23 24.84 -19.57
C ALA A 423 -4.05 25.77 -19.16
N LEU A 424 -2.81 25.42 -19.55
CA LEU A 424 -1.64 26.28 -19.33
C LEU A 424 -1.73 27.60 -20.12
N GLU A 425 -2.37 27.65 -21.29
CA GLU A 425 -2.55 28.88 -22.05
C GLU A 425 -3.40 29.93 -21.31
N LYS A 426 -4.25 29.49 -20.37
CA LYS A 426 -5.16 30.37 -19.62
C LYS A 426 -4.56 30.97 -18.32
N VAL A 427 -3.34 30.58 -17.94
CA VAL A 427 -2.66 31.02 -16.72
C VAL A 427 -1.32 31.68 -17.01
#